data_a2dd48e442e075928a6166d0a4bbc08d
#
_entry.id   a2dd48e442e075928a6166d0a4bbc08d
#
_cell.length_a   1.000
_cell.length_b   1.000
_cell.length_c   1.000
_cell.angle_alpha   90.00
_cell.angle_beta   90.00
_cell.angle_gamma   90.00
#
_symmetry.space_group_name_H-M   'P 1'
#
loop_
_entity.id
_entity.type
_entity.pdbx_description
1 polymer ?
#
loop_
_entity_poly.entity_id
_entity_poly.type
_entity_poly.pdbx_seq_one_letter_code
_entity_poly.pdbx_strand_id
1 'polypeptide(L)'
;MLFNTQDPYKWKQVSCVEAQQVHWTVTDMDVDVNEQFLIYSTISPLVHLVDLETLCKKHERLTFQTNENYGYYGGPSLMSIKFSGDSREVLGGSKSGQILIYDMVQNRVNTVVSGAHDDEINTVCWANRETSNLLYTGSDDSFVKVWDRRALGGSRRPAGVFIGHQEGVTNVASKGDGLYLASNAKDQLLKVWDIRKMHDYDTFKNDCRPLR
;
A
#
# COMPACT_ATOMS: atom_id res chain seq x y z
N MET A 1 2.69 0.62 20.17
CA MET A 1 2.14 0.81 21.53
C MET A 1 0.64 0.90 21.43
N LEU A 2 -0.07 0.18 22.29
CA LEU A 2 -1.53 0.25 22.41
C LEU A 2 -1.88 1.09 23.64
N PHE A 3 -2.82 1.99 23.46
CA PHE A 3 -3.30 2.86 24.54
C PHE A 3 -4.80 2.69 24.75
N ASN A 4 -5.22 2.70 26.00
CA ASN A 4 -6.63 2.88 26.33
C ASN A 4 -6.95 4.38 26.28
N THR A 5 -7.87 4.77 25.42
CA THR A 5 -8.27 6.15 25.16
C THR A 5 -9.68 6.47 25.66
N GLN A 6 -10.28 5.60 26.50
CA GLN A 6 -11.61 5.84 27.09
C GLN A 6 -11.70 7.14 27.87
N ASP A 7 -10.61 7.54 28.53
CA ASP A 7 -10.49 8.87 29.13
C ASP A 7 -9.66 9.75 28.17
N PRO A 8 -10.24 10.79 27.55
CA PRO A 8 -9.54 11.65 26.62
C PRO A 8 -8.38 12.43 27.23
N TYR A 9 -8.34 12.54 28.57
CA TYR A 9 -7.30 13.28 29.29
C TYR A 9 -6.25 12.37 29.95
N LYS A 10 -6.47 11.04 29.98
CA LYS A 10 -5.57 10.08 30.66
C LYS A 10 -5.38 8.82 29.84
N TRP A 11 -4.59 8.91 28.82
CA TRP A 11 -4.24 7.74 28.00
C TRP A 11 -3.32 6.82 28.78
N LYS A 12 -3.77 5.59 28.99
CA LYS A 12 -2.98 4.57 29.66
C LYS A 12 -2.43 3.59 28.62
N GLN A 13 -1.11 3.44 28.61
CA GLN A 13 -0.50 2.39 27.80
C GLN A 13 -0.94 1.02 28.32
N VAL A 14 -1.54 0.23 27.43
CA VAL A 14 -2.00 -1.14 27.71
C VAL A 14 -0.90 -2.12 27.37
N SER A 15 -0.26 -1.93 26.22
CA SER A 15 0.80 -2.84 25.75
C SER A 15 1.79 -2.13 24.83
N CYS A 16 2.96 -2.73 24.71
CA CYS A 16 3.99 -2.33 23.77
C CYS A 16 4.49 -3.58 23.02
N VAL A 17 4.41 -3.56 21.71
CA VAL A 17 4.98 -4.57 20.83
C VAL A 17 6.21 -3.96 20.18
N GLU A 18 7.37 -4.60 20.38
CA GLU A 18 8.61 -4.19 19.74
C GLU A 18 8.65 -4.74 18.32
N ALA A 19 8.90 -3.86 17.35
CA ALA A 19 9.07 -4.27 15.96
C ALA A 19 10.33 -5.11 15.80
N GLN A 20 10.19 -6.25 15.11
CA GLN A 20 11.28 -7.21 14.91
C GLN A 20 11.97 -6.97 13.57
N GLN A 21 13.27 -7.25 13.52
CA GLN A 21 14.07 -7.18 12.29
C GLN A 21 13.97 -5.84 11.53
N VAL A 22 13.89 -4.75 12.27
CA VAL A 22 13.88 -3.41 11.69
C VAL A 22 15.32 -3.00 11.38
N HIS A 23 15.64 -2.89 10.11
CA HIS A 23 16.97 -2.45 9.69
C HIS A 23 17.13 -0.93 9.65
N TRP A 24 16.03 -0.22 9.47
CA TRP A 24 16.03 1.25 9.40
C TRP A 24 14.78 1.84 10.05
N THR A 25 13.59 1.58 9.51
CA THR A 25 12.32 2.10 10.03
C THR A 25 11.16 1.15 9.72
N VAL A 26 10.09 1.26 10.47
CA VAL A 26 8.78 0.75 10.06
C VAL A 26 8.24 1.71 8.99
N THR A 27 7.94 1.19 7.82
CA THR A 27 7.51 1.99 6.67
C THR A 27 6.00 2.26 6.69
N ASP A 28 5.21 1.25 7.01
CA ASP A 28 3.75 1.36 7.12
C ASP A 28 3.21 0.30 8.09
N MET A 29 1.98 0.52 8.55
CA MET A 29 1.23 -0.44 9.35
C MET A 29 -0.26 -0.34 9.03
N ASP A 30 -0.96 -1.45 9.21
CA ASP A 30 -2.41 -1.48 9.06
C ASP A 30 -3.01 -2.49 10.05
N VAL A 31 -4.28 -2.31 10.37
CA VAL A 31 -5.05 -3.20 11.23
C VAL A 31 -6.18 -3.79 10.42
N ASP A 32 -6.43 -5.07 10.59
CA ASP A 32 -7.52 -5.76 9.90
C ASP A 32 -8.90 -5.23 10.32
N VAL A 33 -9.92 -5.55 9.53
CA VAL A 33 -11.29 -5.03 9.75
C VAL A 33 -11.89 -5.49 11.09
N ASN A 34 -11.44 -6.63 11.61
CA ASN A 34 -11.92 -7.17 12.88
C ASN A 34 -11.10 -6.72 14.08
N GLU A 35 -10.08 -5.87 13.86
CA GLU A 35 -9.15 -5.40 14.89
C GLU A 35 -8.44 -6.53 15.65
N GLN A 36 -8.28 -7.69 14.98
CA GLN A 36 -7.61 -8.86 15.57
C GLN A 36 -6.12 -8.90 15.23
N PHE A 37 -5.77 -8.44 14.03
CA PHE A 37 -4.40 -8.50 13.53
C PHE A 37 -3.88 -7.13 13.14
N LEU A 38 -2.61 -6.92 13.44
CA LEU A 38 -1.84 -5.77 12.96
C LEU A 38 -0.72 -6.28 12.07
N ILE A 39 -0.56 -5.66 10.90
CA ILE A 39 0.63 -5.85 10.07
C ILE A 39 1.51 -4.62 10.11
N TYR A 40 2.81 -4.82 10.00
CA TYR A 40 3.77 -3.74 9.75
C TYR A 40 4.85 -4.19 8.78
N SER A 41 5.29 -3.26 7.96
CA SER A 41 6.39 -3.43 6.99
C SER A 41 7.62 -2.65 7.40
N THR A 42 8.74 -3.08 6.86
CA THR A 42 10.03 -2.40 6.95
C THR A 42 10.63 -2.34 5.55
N ILE A 43 11.78 -1.68 5.38
CA ILE A 43 12.51 -1.72 4.10
C ILE A 43 13.10 -3.13 3.90
N SER A 44 12.22 -4.08 3.68
CA SER A 44 12.53 -5.50 3.44
C SER A 44 11.35 -6.19 2.75
N PRO A 45 11.52 -7.40 2.22
CA PRO A 45 10.40 -8.18 1.68
C PRO A 45 9.53 -8.85 2.75
N LEU A 46 9.79 -8.57 4.03
CA LEU A 46 9.08 -9.18 5.14
C LEU A 46 8.02 -8.22 5.68
N VAL A 47 6.81 -8.71 5.81
CA VAL A 47 5.73 -8.09 6.58
C VAL A 47 5.53 -8.92 7.84
N HIS A 48 5.43 -8.27 8.96
CA HIS A 48 5.20 -8.93 10.24
C HIS A 48 3.73 -8.84 10.62
N LEU A 49 3.14 -9.98 10.98
CA LEU A 49 1.77 -10.10 11.47
C LEU A 49 1.81 -10.28 12.99
N VAL A 50 1.04 -9.49 13.69
CA VAL A 50 0.92 -9.49 15.15
C VAL A 50 -0.54 -9.72 15.51
N ASP A 51 -0.78 -10.71 16.35
CA ASP A 51 -2.09 -10.94 16.97
C ASP A 51 -2.28 -9.94 18.13
N LEU A 52 -3.32 -9.13 18.02
CA LEU A 52 -3.62 -8.08 18.99
C LEU A 52 -4.31 -8.59 20.26
N GLU A 53 -4.97 -9.75 20.22
CA GLU A 53 -5.57 -10.36 21.41
C GLU A 53 -4.51 -10.91 22.36
N THR A 54 -3.60 -11.69 21.81
CA THR A 54 -2.57 -12.34 22.62
C THR A 54 -1.38 -11.43 22.89
N LEU A 55 -1.21 -10.36 22.06
CA LEU A 55 -0.06 -9.45 22.09
C LEU A 55 1.26 -10.24 22.15
N CYS A 56 1.28 -11.35 21.44
CA CYS A 56 2.38 -12.30 21.47
C CYS A 56 3.68 -11.64 21.02
N LYS A 57 4.76 -11.90 21.75
CA LYS A 57 6.12 -11.46 21.34
C LYS A 57 6.59 -12.15 20.06
N LYS A 58 5.90 -13.21 19.63
CA LYS A 58 6.22 -13.93 18.39
C LYS A 58 5.38 -13.35 17.25
N HIS A 59 6.04 -12.73 16.29
CA HIS A 59 5.40 -12.24 15.08
C HIS A 59 5.46 -13.31 14.00
N GLU A 60 4.35 -13.53 13.30
CA GLU A 60 4.37 -14.29 12.07
C GLU A 60 4.99 -13.47 10.94
N ARG A 61 5.62 -14.15 9.98
CA ARG A 61 6.32 -13.50 8.88
C ARG A 61 5.64 -13.83 7.57
N LEU A 62 5.16 -12.81 6.89
CA LEU A 62 4.64 -12.90 5.54
C LEU A 62 5.76 -12.50 4.58
N THR A 63 6.20 -13.43 3.75
CA THR A 63 7.34 -13.19 2.87
C THR A 63 6.89 -12.82 1.47
N PHE A 64 7.09 -11.56 1.09
CA PHE A 64 6.76 -11.03 -0.24
C PHE A 64 7.86 -11.38 -1.24
N GLN A 65 8.15 -12.67 -1.40
CA GLN A 65 9.09 -13.15 -2.41
C GLN A 65 8.41 -13.25 -3.77
N THR A 66 9.14 -12.84 -4.77
CA THR A 66 8.76 -12.99 -6.18
C THR A 66 9.88 -13.72 -6.92
N ASN A 67 9.62 -14.21 -8.12
CA ASN A 67 10.62 -14.89 -8.96
C ASN A 67 11.66 -13.93 -9.56
N GLU A 68 11.58 -12.65 -9.26
CA GLU A 68 12.52 -11.65 -9.76
C GLU A 68 13.79 -11.60 -8.90
N ASN A 69 14.91 -11.32 -9.54
CA ASN A 69 16.23 -11.26 -8.87
C ASN A 69 16.41 -9.89 -8.20
N TYR A 70 16.20 -9.81 -6.91
CA TYR A 70 16.32 -8.57 -6.11
C TYR A 70 17.69 -8.42 -5.41
N GLY A 71 18.73 -9.04 -5.90
CA GLY A 71 20.06 -8.90 -5.30
C GLY A 71 20.14 -9.45 -3.87
N TYR A 72 20.92 -8.78 -3.02
CA TYR A 72 21.33 -9.28 -1.69
C TYR A 72 20.17 -9.50 -0.69
N TYR A 73 19.06 -8.78 -0.81
CA TYR A 73 17.93 -8.84 0.15
C TYR A 73 16.80 -9.79 -0.25
N GLY A 74 16.92 -10.46 -1.41
CA GLY A 74 16.04 -11.57 -1.80
C GLY A 74 14.58 -11.24 -2.07
N GLY A 75 14.19 -9.96 -2.20
CA GLY A 75 12.82 -9.55 -2.49
C GLY A 75 12.62 -8.03 -2.52
N PRO A 76 11.39 -7.57 -2.85
CA PRO A 76 11.07 -6.15 -2.95
C PRO A 76 11.02 -5.50 -1.56
N SER A 77 11.59 -4.31 -1.43
CA SER A 77 11.45 -3.49 -0.23
C SER A 77 10.07 -2.84 -0.21
N LEU A 78 9.28 -3.11 0.82
CA LEU A 78 7.91 -2.59 0.93
C LEU A 78 7.89 -1.21 1.60
N MET A 79 7.17 -0.27 0.98
CA MET A 79 7.01 1.09 1.49
C MET A 79 5.63 1.29 2.12
N SER A 80 4.61 0.63 1.60
CA SER A 80 3.24 0.73 2.12
C SER A 80 2.52 -0.61 2.00
N ILE A 81 1.66 -0.91 2.97
CA ILE A 81 0.88 -2.14 3.06
C ILE A 81 -0.53 -1.87 3.55
N LYS A 82 -1.54 -2.58 3.03
CA LYS A 82 -2.93 -2.49 3.49
C LYS A 82 -3.64 -3.83 3.42
N PHE A 83 -4.37 -4.18 4.47
CA PHE A 83 -5.29 -5.31 4.44
C PHE A 83 -6.43 -5.08 3.44
N SER A 84 -6.87 -6.15 2.79
CA SER A 84 -8.17 -6.18 2.11
C SER A 84 -9.30 -6.15 3.14
N GLY A 85 -10.50 -5.77 2.72
CA GLY A 85 -11.63 -5.67 3.63
C GLY A 85 -12.12 -6.99 4.23
N ASP A 86 -11.76 -8.12 3.62
CA ASP A 86 -12.03 -9.47 4.12
C ASP A 86 -10.83 -10.07 4.89
N SER A 87 -9.78 -9.29 5.10
CA SER A 87 -8.53 -9.68 5.78
C SER A 87 -7.81 -10.90 5.16
N ARG A 88 -8.18 -11.30 3.92
CA ARG A 88 -7.58 -12.44 3.24
C ARG A 88 -6.36 -12.11 2.42
N GLU A 89 -6.18 -10.84 2.12
CA GLU A 89 -5.07 -10.37 1.30
C GLU A 89 -4.39 -9.16 1.91
N VAL A 90 -3.12 -9.00 1.57
CA VAL A 90 -2.34 -7.80 1.90
C VAL A 90 -1.82 -7.19 0.61
N LEU A 91 -2.23 -5.96 0.34
CA LEU A 91 -1.71 -5.13 -0.74
C LEU A 91 -0.41 -4.50 -0.30
N GLY A 92 0.62 -4.57 -1.15
CA GLY A 92 1.92 -3.97 -0.92
C GLY A 92 2.37 -3.09 -2.08
N GLY A 93 2.95 -1.94 -1.76
CA GLY A 93 3.67 -1.06 -2.67
C GLY A 93 5.16 -1.11 -2.39
N SER A 94 5.97 -1.29 -3.43
CA SER A 94 7.40 -1.47 -3.27
C SER A 94 8.22 -0.26 -3.71
N LYS A 95 9.44 -0.19 -3.19
CA LYS A 95 10.48 0.77 -3.60
C LYS A 95 10.87 0.64 -5.08
N SER A 96 10.67 -0.52 -5.69
CA SER A 96 10.94 -0.76 -7.12
C SER A 96 9.77 -0.45 -8.04
N GLY A 97 8.75 0.28 -7.58
CA GLY A 97 7.61 0.67 -8.41
C GLY A 97 6.65 -0.49 -8.73
N GLN A 98 6.63 -1.53 -7.88
CA GLN A 98 5.78 -2.71 -8.08
C GLN A 98 4.62 -2.73 -7.10
N ILE A 99 3.49 -3.23 -7.56
CA ILE A 99 2.34 -3.59 -6.73
C ILE A 99 2.38 -5.09 -6.49
N LEU A 100 2.22 -5.50 -5.25
CA LEU A 100 2.17 -6.90 -4.84
C LEU A 100 0.88 -7.17 -4.06
N ILE A 101 0.26 -8.31 -4.31
CA ILE A 101 -0.87 -8.78 -3.52
C ILE A 101 -0.50 -10.14 -2.95
N TYR A 102 -0.48 -10.22 -1.64
CA TYR A 102 -0.19 -11.41 -0.87
C TYR A 102 -1.48 -12.07 -0.43
N ASP A 103 -1.61 -13.36 -0.68
CA ASP A 103 -2.74 -14.19 -0.25
C ASP A 103 -2.41 -14.82 1.11
N MET A 104 -3.17 -14.45 2.13
CA MET A 104 -2.99 -14.92 3.51
C MET A 104 -3.33 -16.41 3.67
N VAL A 105 -4.25 -16.93 2.84
CA VAL A 105 -4.68 -18.34 2.90
C VAL A 105 -3.64 -19.25 2.24
N GLN A 106 -3.13 -18.81 1.07
CA GLN A 106 -2.11 -19.56 0.34
C GLN A 106 -0.69 -19.30 0.84
N ASN A 107 -0.54 -18.31 1.73
CA ASN A 107 0.73 -17.88 2.32
C ASN A 107 1.81 -17.56 1.26
N ARG A 108 1.41 -16.82 0.22
CA ARG A 108 2.29 -16.44 -0.90
C ARG A 108 1.80 -15.19 -1.62
N VAL A 109 2.71 -14.54 -2.35
CA VAL A 109 2.34 -13.50 -3.32
C VAL A 109 1.58 -14.12 -4.47
N ASN A 110 0.35 -13.66 -4.69
CA ASN A 110 -0.53 -14.13 -5.74
C ASN A 110 -0.43 -13.27 -7.01
N THR A 111 -0.23 -11.96 -6.84
CA THR A 111 -0.18 -11.01 -7.97
C THR A 111 1.01 -10.08 -7.82
N VAL A 112 1.74 -9.89 -8.93
CA VAL A 112 2.83 -8.93 -9.05
C VAL A 112 2.61 -8.09 -10.30
N VAL A 113 2.58 -6.76 -10.15
CA VAL A 113 2.54 -5.81 -11.26
C VAL A 113 3.87 -5.08 -11.29
N SER A 114 4.79 -5.57 -12.12
CA SER A 114 6.10 -4.95 -12.32
C SER A 114 5.98 -3.74 -13.23
N GLY A 115 6.69 -2.65 -12.89
CA GLY A 115 6.64 -1.40 -13.66
C GLY A 115 5.27 -0.70 -13.55
N ALA A 116 4.60 -0.84 -12.41
CA ALA A 116 3.36 -0.13 -12.15
C ALA A 116 3.60 1.38 -12.09
N HIS A 117 4.73 1.79 -11.53
CA HIS A 117 5.23 3.15 -11.51
C HIS A 117 6.69 3.20 -11.96
N ASP A 118 7.14 4.37 -12.40
CA ASP A 118 8.52 4.60 -12.84
C ASP A 118 9.46 4.86 -11.65
N ASP A 119 8.91 5.07 -10.44
CA ASP A 119 9.64 5.34 -9.21
C ASP A 119 8.98 4.63 -8.00
N GLU A 120 9.48 4.87 -6.80
CA GLU A 120 9.03 4.24 -5.55
C GLU A 120 7.52 4.45 -5.33
N ILE A 121 6.80 3.38 -4.96
CA ILE A 121 5.39 3.47 -4.53
C ILE A 121 5.38 3.75 -3.03
N ASN A 122 5.14 5.00 -2.67
CA ASN A 122 5.13 5.44 -1.28
C ASN A 122 3.85 5.02 -0.54
N THR A 123 2.75 4.83 -1.27
CA THR A 123 1.46 4.60 -0.65
C THR A 123 0.55 3.75 -1.53
N VAL A 124 -0.19 2.86 -0.88
CA VAL A 124 -1.24 2.07 -1.51
C VAL A 124 -2.50 2.11 -0.65
N CYS A 125 -3.67 2.05 -1.26
CA CYS A 125 -4.91 1.82 -0.53
C CYS A 125 -5.98 1.16 -1.41
N TRP A 126 -6.89 0.43 -0.79
CA TRP A 126 -8.09 -0.07 -1.44
C TRP A 126 -9.11 1.05 -1.63
N ALA A 127 -9.74 1.12 -2.79
CA ALA A 127 -10.76 2.12 -3.08
C ALA A 127 -12.02 1.96 -2.22
N ASN A 128 -12.39 0.71 -1.97
CA ASN A 128 -13.46 0.33 -1.06
C ASN A 128 -13.02 -0.94 -0.32
N ARG A 129 -13.08 -0.91 0.99
CA ARG A 129 -12.71 -2.05 1.82
C ARG A 129 -13.64 -3.25 1.62
N GLU A 130 -14.92 -3.04 1.34
CA GLU A 130 -15.87 -4.13 1.20
C GLU A 130 -15.67 -4.96 -0.08
N THR A 131 -15.31 -4.32 -1.20
CA THR A 131 -15.23 -5.00 -2.50
C THR A 131 -13.82 -5.36 -2.92
N SER A 132 -12.80 -4.62 -2.45
CA SER A 132 -11.38 -4.78 -2.81
C SER A 132 -11.10 -4.94 -4.33
N ASN A 133 -11.98 -4.39 -5.18
CA ASN A 133 -11.88 -4.50 -6.63
C ASN A 133 -10.99 -3.43 -7.27
N LEU A 134 -10.99 -2.24 -6.68
CA LEU A 134 -10.15 -1.13 -7.12
C LEU A 134 -9.12 -0.81 -6.05
N LEU A 135 -7.93 -0.45 -6.48
CA LEU A 135 -6.87 0.03 -5.61
C LEU A 135 -6.24 1.30 -6.18
N TYR A 136 -5.70 2.11 -5.30
CA TYR A 136 -5.02 3.35 -5.62
C TYR A 136 -3.56 3.26 -5.19
N THR A 137 -2.68 3.83 -6.00
CA THR A 137 -1.25 3.92 -5.69
C THR A 137 -0.77 5.33 -5.90
N GLY A 138 0.12 5.78 -5.03
CA GLY A 138 0.82 7.06 -5.15
C GLY A 138 2.32 6.83 -5.11
N SER A 139 3.04 7.49 -6.01
CA SER A 139 4.47 7.27 -6.23
C SER A 139 5.27 8.57 -6.26
N ASP A 140 6.56 8.42 -6.10
CA ASP A 140 7.53 9.52 -6.30
C ASP A 140 7.58 9.99 -7.75
N ASP A 141 7.02 9.23 -8.72
CA ASP A 141 6.83 9.68 -10.10
C ASP A 141 5.76 10.78 -10.25
N SER A 142 5.22 11.30 -9.14
CA SER A 142 4.19 12.34 -9.02
C SER A 142 2.78 11.97 -9.48
N PHE A 143 2.55 10.71 -9.83
CA PHE A 143 1.25 10.25 -10.30
C PHE A 143 0.50 9.46 -9.23
N VAL A 144 -0.84 9.61 -9.26
CA VAL A 144 -1.75 8.70 -8.57
C VAL A 144 -2.41 7.84 -9.65
N LYS A 145 -2.29 6.52 -9.54
CA LYS A 145 -2.85 5.56 -10.50
C LYS A 145 -3.97 4.75 -9.85
N VAL A 146 -4.97 4.47 -10.66
CA VAL A 146 -6.13 3.64 -10.30
C VAL A 146 -6.01 2.30 -11.02
N TRP A 147 -6.21 1.21 -10.30
CA TRP A 147 -6.06 -0.14 -10.83
C TRP A 147 -7.32 -0.96 -10.58
N ASP A 148 -7.78 -1.68 -11.60
CA ASP A 148 -8.79 -2.71 -11.44
C ASP A 148 -8.10 -4.05 -11.18
N ARG A 149 -8.27 -4.59 -9.98
CA ARG A 149 -7.68 -5.86 -9.56
C ARG A 149 -8.00 -7.02 -10.53
N ARG A 150 -9.20 -7.03 -11.08
CA ARG A 150 -9.65 -8.08 -12.00
C ARG A 150 -8.86 -8.09 -13.31
N ALA A 151 -8.30 -6.95 -13.69
CA ALA A 151 -7.50 -6.79 -14.90
C ALA A 151 -5.98 -7.01 -14.68
N LEU A 152 -5.51 -7.07 -13.44
CA LEU A 152 -4.07 -7.13 -13.13
C LEU A 152 -3.38 -8.40 -13.65
N GLY A 153 -4.10 -9.51 -13.79
CA GLY A 153 -3.58 -10.77 -14.33
C GLY A 153 -3.26 -10.73 -15.83
N GLY A 154 -3.79 -9.77 -16.56
CA GLY A 154 -3.67 -9.68 -18.03
C GLY A 154 -2.96 -8.42 -18.52
N SER A 155 -3.55 -7.26 -18.30
CA SER A 155 -3.10 -6.05 -19.00
C SER A 155 -1.95 -5.31 -18.33
N ARG A 156 -1.70 -5.50 -17.02
CA ARG A 156 -0.72 -4.72 -16.20
C ARG A 156 -0.81 -3.20 -16.42
N ARG A 157 -2.00 -2.70 -16.83
CA ARG A 157 -2.25 -1.30 -17.12
C ARG A 157 -3.16 -0.72 -16.05
N PRO A 158 -2.91 0.50 -15.57
CA PRO A 158 -3.86 1.19 -14.71
C PRO A 158 -5.17 1.45 -15.46
N ALA A 159 -6.27 1.45 -14.74
CA ALA A 159 -7.58 1.84 -15.24
C ALA A 159 -7.63 3.34 -15.55
N GLY A 160 -6.82 4.14 -14.86
CA GLY A 160 -6.65 5.55 -15.11
C GLY A 160 -5.56 6.17 -14.25
N VAL A 161 -5.22 7.43 -14.57
CA VAL A 161 -4.14 8.18 -13.93
C VAL A 161 -4.65 9.57 -13.56
N PHE A 162 -4.27 10.05 -12.38
CA PHE A 162 -4.43 11.44 -11.99
C PHE A 162 -3.11 12.19 -12.14
N ILE A 163 -3.18 13.28 -12.89
CA ILE A 163 -2.07 14.17 -13.19
C ILE A 163 -2.32 15.49 -12.47
N GLY A 164 -1.35 15.97 -11.71
CA GLY A 164 -1.50 17.30 -11.10
C GLY A 164 -0.58 17.59 -9.94
N HIS A 165 0.02 16.59 -9.29
CA HIS A 165 1.12 16.82 -8.36
C HIS A 165 2.40 17.13 -9.16
N GLN A 166 3.23 18.04 -8.63
CA GLN A 166 4.50 18.44 -9.25
C GLN A 166 5.68 17.68 -8.66
N GLU A 167 5.47 17.06 -7.51
CA GLU A 167 6.46 16.30 -6.74
C GLU A 167 5.86 14.97 -6.31
N GLY A 168 6.70 14.08 -5.78
CA GLY A 168 6.32 12.75 -5.37
C GLY A 168 5.14 12.71 -4.39
N VAL A 169 4.20 11.82 -4.67
CA VAL A 169 3.02 11.58 -3.83
C VAL A 169 3.47 10.82 -2.59
N THR A 170 3.12 11.33 -1.42
CA THR A 170 3.51 10.73 -0.13
C THR A 170 2.42 9.89 0.50
N ASN A 171 1.15 10.24 0.27
CA ASN A 171 0.04 9.44 0.78
C ASN A 171 -1.20 9.55 -0.10
N VAL A 172 -1.98 8.48 -0.13
CA VAL A 172 -3.29 8.40 -0.78
C VAL A 172 -4.28 7.79 0.20
N ALA A 173 -5.44 8.41 0.35
CA ALA A 173 -6.51 7.94 1.19
C ALA A 173 -7.82 7.85 0.41
N SER A 174 -8.49 6.71 0.50
CA SER A 174 -9.82 6.53 -0.07
C SER A 174 -10.88 7.09 0.86
N LYS A 175 -11.95 7.65 0.29
CA LYS A 175 -13.17 7.95 1.04
C LYS A 175 -13.95 6.68 1.41
N GLY A 176 -13.65 5.55 0.77
CA GLY A 176 -14.32 4.27 1.00
C GLY A 176 -15.55 4.04 0.13
N ASP A 177 -15.98 5.02 -0.67
CA ASP A 177 -17.14 4.91 -1.58
C ASP A 177 -16.77 4.43 -2.99
N GLY A 178 -15.47 4.22 -3.24
CA GLY A 178 -14.96 3.86 -4.56
C GLY A 178 -15.03 4.97 -5.61
N LEU A 179 -15.37 6.20 -5.22
CA LEU A 179 -15.53 7.33 -6.14
C LEU A 179 -14.54 8.46 -5.88
N TYR A 180 -14.23 8.71 -4.62
CA TYR A 180 -13.36 9.82 -4.23
C TYR A 180 -12.15 9.33 -3.46
N LEU A 181 -11.03 9.97 -3.75
CA LEU A 181 -9.79 9.80 -3.00
C LEU A 181 -9.12 11.16 -2.78
N ALA A 182 -8.29 11.21 -1.77
CA ALA A 182 -7.43 12.36 -1.48
C ALA A 182 -5.97 11.92 -1.58
N SER A 183 -5.11 12.80 -2.05
CA SER A 183 -3.66 12.60 -2.03
C SER A 183 -2.94 13.83 -1.51
N ASN A 184 -1.81 13.61 -0.86
CA ASN A 184 -0.85 14.66 -0.54
C ASN A 184 0.53 14.30 -1.09
N ALA A 185 1.31 15.32 -1.41
CA ALA A 185 2.60 15.15 -2.04
C ALA A 185 3.67 16.08 -1.45
N LYS A 186 4.92 15.86 -1.88
CA LYS A 186 6.07 16.70 -1.51
C LYS A 186 5.92 18.15 -2.00
N ASP A 187 5.04 18.41 -2.99
CA ASP A 187 4.64 19.76 -3.45
C ASP A 187 3.82 20.55 -2.41
N GLN A 188 3.60 19.98 -1.21
CA GLN A 188 2.86 20.56 -0.09
C GLN A 188 1.37 20.80 -0.38
N LEU A 189 0.82 20.16 -1.39
CA LEU A 189 -0.58 20.25 -1.75
C LEU A 189 -1.34 18.99 -1.35
N LEU A 190 -2.57 19.20 -0.89
CA LEU A 190 -3.58 18.17 -0.76
C LEU A 190 -4.57 18.30 -1.91
N LYS A 191 -4.84 17.21 -2.62
CA LYS A 191 -5.78 17.19 -3.73
C LYS A 191 -6.85 16.13 -3.49
N VAL A 192 -8.08 16.45 -3.89
CA VAL A 192 -9.22 15.52 -3.87
C VAL A 192 -9.58 15.20 -5.31
N TRP A 193 -9.74 13.92 -5.60
CA TRP A 193 -9.95 13.40 -6.94
C TRP A 193 -11.28 12.65 -7.03
N ASP A 194 -11.92 12.76 -8.18
CA ASP A 194 -13.07 11.98 -8.58
C ASP A 194 -12.64 10.98 -9.65
N ILE A 195 -12.79 9.67 -9.40
CA ILE A 195 -12.31 8.64 -10.32
C ILE A 195 -12.97 8.72 -11.70
N ARG A 196 -14.15 9.30 -11.79
CA ARG A 196 -14.86 9.52 -13.06
C ARG A 196 -14.17 10.56 -13.97
N LYS A 197 -13.23 11.33 -13.40
CA LYS A 197 -12.46 12.38 -14.07
C LYS A 197 -10.97 12.01 -14.23
N MET A 198 -10.61 10.75 -14.03
CA MET A 198 -9.24 10.30 -14.26
C MET A 198 -8.91 10.35 -15.75
N HIS A 199 -7.64 10.56 -16.06
CA HIS A 199 -7.13 10.47 -17.42
C HIS A 199 -7.02 9.01 -17.83
N ASP A 200 -7.39 8.73 -19.09
CA ASP A 200 -7.14 7.41 -19.69
C ASP A 200 -5.63 7.17 -19.84
N TYR A 201 -5.22 5.94 -19.60
CA TYR A 201 -3.80 5.59 -19.59
C TYR A 201 -3.13 5.75 -20.96
N ASP A 202 -3.82 5.45 -22.06
CA ASP A 202 -3.25 5.57 -23.39
C ASP A 202 -3.05 7.05 -23.78
N THR A 203 -3.98 7.93 -23.41
CA THR A 203 -3.84 9.37 -23.54
C THR A 203 -2.68 9.90 -22.68
N PHE A 204 -2.61 9.47 -21.41
CA PHE A 204 -1.51 9.81 -20.51
C PHE A 204 -0.15 9.42 -21.09
N LYS A 205 -0.01 8.21 -21.60
CA LYS A 205 1.25 7.71 -22.15
C LYS A 205 1.71 8.46 -23.40
N ASN A 206 0.79 8.99 -24.17
CA ASN A 206 1.09 9.75 -25.38
C ASN A 206 1.44 11.22 -25.07
N ASP A 207 0.74 11.84 -24.12
CA ASP A 207 0.85 13.28 -23.83
C ASP A 207 1.91 13.59 -22.76
N CYS A 208 2.12 12.69 -21.81
CA CYS A 208 3.08 12.85 -20.72
C CYS A 208 4.38 12.08 -20.95
N ARG A 209 4.94 12.12 -22.16
CA ARG A 209 6.35 11.74 -22.31
C ARG A 209 7.16 12.79 -21.56
N PRO A 210 8.02 12.39 -20.60
CA PRO A 210 8.90 13.36 -19.97
C PRO A 210 9.68 14.08 -21.05
N LEU A 211 9.57 15.39 -21.08
CA LEU A 211 10.52 16.24 -21.79
C LEU A 211 11.89 15.95 -21.16
N ARG A 212 12.64 15.06 -21.78
CA ARG A 212 14.04 14.79 -21.42
C ARG A 212 14.92 15.94 -21.85
#